data_86ce8f27341cfd3cd23e395d45835776
#
_entry.id   86ce8f27341cfd3cd23e395d45835776
#
_cell.length_a   1.000
_cell.length_b   1.000
_cell.length_c   1.000
_cell.angle_alpha   90.00
_cell.angle_beta   90.00
_cell.angle_gamma   90.00
#
_symmetry.space_group_name_H-M   'P 1'
#
loop_
_entity.id
_entity.type
_entity.pdbx_description
1 polymer ?
#
loop_
_entity_poly.entity_id
_entity_poly.type
_entity_poly.pdbx_seq_one_letter_code
_entity_poly.pdbx_strand_id
1 'polypeptide(L)'
;MMIQEIDVAELKRRMDAGDDFVLYDIRSDGEVAQGILPGAEHLAMHLIPFKMQDFPKDKEIILYCRSGARSYHACAYLQQQGISNAVNLRGGIISWAQNGFDISSLAA
;
A
#
# COMPACT_ATOMS: atom_id res chain seq x y z
N MET A 1 -10.87 -3.38 -17.26
CA MET A 1 -9.57 -2.99 -16.71
C MET A 1 -9.36 -3.73 -15.40
N MET A 2 -8.30 -4.52 -15.33
CA MET A 2 -8.00 -5.30 -14.11
C MET A 2 -7.01 -4.56 -13.25
N ILE A 3 -7.31 -4.44 -11.95
CA ILE A 3 -6.38 -3.90 -10.97
C ILE A 3 -5.55 -5.07 -10.42
N GLN A 4 -4.24 -4.93 -10.42
CA GLN A 4 -3.36 -5.94 -9.82
C GLN A 4 -3.53 -5.94 -8.32
N GLU A 5 -3.63 -7.13 -7.73
CA GLU A 5 -3.78 -7.30 -6.30
C GLU A 5 -2.89 -8.41 -5.78
N ILE A 6 -2.43 -8.25 -4.55
CA ILE A 6 -1.81 -9.33 -3.78
C ILE A 6 -2.52 -9.42 -2.44
N ASP A 7 -2.45 -10.58 -1.80
CA ASP A 7 -2.97 -10.74 -0.44
C ASP A 7 -1.86 -10.50 0.59
N VAL A 8 -2.25 -10.50 1.86
CA VAL A 8 -1.29 -10.21 2.94
C VAL A 8 -0.24 -11.31 3.11
N ALA A 9 -0.57 -12.55 2.80
CA ALA A 9 0.38 -13.66 2.87
C ALA A 9 1.49 -13.46 1.83
N GLU A 10 1.14 -13.06 0.62
CA GLU A 10 2.12 -12.79 -0.44
C GLU A 10 2.99 -11.58 -0.07
N LEU A 11 2.40 -10.51 0.48
CA LEU A 11 3.17 -9.36 0.92
C LEU A 11 4.17 -9.75 2.01
N LYS A 12 3.71 -10.53 3.00
CA LYS A 12 4.59 -11.00 4.08
C LYS A 12 5.76 -11.82 3.53
N ARG A 13 5.47 -12.71 2.57
CA ARG A 13 6.49 -13.51 1.92
C ARG A 13 7.54 -12.63 1.23
N ARG A 14 7.10 -11.60 0.51
CA ARG A 14 8.00 -10.67 -0.18
C ARG A 14 8.85 -9.86 0.78
N MET A 15 8.26 -9.40 1.89
CA MET A 15 9.01 -8.70 2.93
C MET A 15 10.09 -9.59 3.54
N ASP A 16 9.74 -10.84 3.87
CA ASP A 16 10.67 -11.78 4.47
C ASP A 16 11.80 -12.18 3.50
N ALA A 17 11.51 -12.17 2.20
CA ALA A 17 12.50 -12.45 1.17
C ALA A 17 13.41 -11.25 0.87
N GLY A 18 13.08 -10.07 1.39
CA GLY A 18 13.84 -8.85 1.09
C GLY A 18 13.61 -8.31 -0.31
N ASP A 19 12.46 -8.61 -0.91
CA ASP A 19 12.13 -8.13 -2.25
C ASP A 19 12.04 -6.59 -2.26
N ASP A 20 12.38 -6.00 -3.40
CA ASP A 20 12.39 -4.55 -3.57
C ASP A 20 11.05 -4.06 -4.12
N PHE A 21 10.33 -3.27 -3.33
CA PHE A 21 9.07 -2.64 -3.71
C PHE A 21 8.84 -1.41 -2.83
N VAL A 22 7.89 -0.57 -3.23
CA VAL A 22 7.46 0.56 -2.40
C VAL A 22 6.11 0.18 -1.78
N LEU A 23 5.92 0.50 -0.51
CA LEU A 23 4.69 0.22 0.22
C LEU A 23 4.14 1.51 0.80
N TYR A 24 2.95 1.91 0.37
CA TYR A 24 2.29 3.13 0.83
C TYR A 24 1.02 2.81 1.61
N ASP A 25 0.95 3.38 2.81
CA ASP A 25 -0.30 3.48 3.58
C ASP A 25 -0.99 4.76 3.14
N ILE A 26 -2.19 4.63 2.55
CA ILE A 26 -2.91 5.78 1.99
C ILE A 26 -4.05 6.25 2.89
N ARG A 27 -4.06 5.79 4.15
CA ARG A 27 -5.10 6.16 5.12
C ARG A 27 -4.87 7.58 5.66
N SER A 28 -5.78 8.03 6.50
CA SER A 28 -5.69 9.35 7.14
C SER A 28 -4.57 9.39 8.21
N ASP A 29 -4.19 10.60 8.60
CA ASP A 29 -3.22 10.83 9.67
C ASP A 29 -3.63 10.14 10.97
N GLY A 30 -4.91 10.23 11.32
CA GLY A 30 -5.41 9.61 12.55
C GLY A 30 -5.33 8.09 12.53
N GLU A 31 -5.54 7.49 11.36
CA GLU A 31 -5.43 6.03 11.22
C GLU A 31 -3.97 5.58 11.34
N VAL A 32 -3.05 6.25 10.66
CA VAL A 32 -1.63 5.84 10.69
C VAL A 32 -0.99 6.09 12.05
N ALA A 33 -1.53 7.03 12.82
CA ALA A 33 -1.07 7.28 14.20
C ALA A 33 -1.27 6.05 15.10
N GLN A 34 -2.20 5.16 14.73
CA GLN A 34 -2.49 3.94 15.49
C GLN A 34 -1.65 2.74 15.05
N GLY A 35 -0.89 2.88 13.98
CA GLY A 35 -0.02 1.82 13.50
C GLY A 35 -0.02 1.68 11.98
N ILE A 36 1.09 1.18 11.45
CA ILE A 36 1.27 0.94 10.02
C ILE A 36 1.91 -0.43 9.81
N LEU A 37 1.91 -0.92 8.58
CA LEU A 37 2.68 -2.10 8.23
C LEU A 37 4.18 -1.78 8.31
N PRO A 38 5.02 -2.75 8.70
CA PRO A 38 6.47 -2.52 8.73
C PRO A 38 6.99 -2.09 7.37
N GLY A 39 7.82 -1.05 7.35
CA GLY A 39 8.42 -0.55 6.13
C GLY A 39 7.52 0.33 5.27
N ALA A 40 6.28 0.56 5.67
CA ALA A 40 5.36 1.41 4.92
C ALA A 40 5.72 2.89 5.10
N GLU A 41 5.51 3.64 4.03
CA GLU A 41 5.53 5.10 4.08
C GLU A 41 4.09 5.60 4.05
N HIS A 42 3.82 6.69 4.77
CA HIS A 42 2.49 7.30 4.75
C HIS A 42 2.36 8.23 3.55
N LEU A 43 1.34 7.98 2.72
CA LEU A 43 0.96 8.86 1.62
C LEU A 43 -0.56 8.95 1.61
N ALA A 44 -1.12 9.93 2.30
CA ALA A 44 -2.57 10.11 2.36
C ALA A 44 -3.16 10.16 0.95
N MET A 45 -4.32 9.53 0.76
CA MET A 45 -4.91 9.32 -0.56
C MET A 45 -5.02 10.61 -1.39
N HIS A 46 -5.41 11.72 -0.75
CA HIS A 46 -5.57 12.99 -1.44
C HIS A 46 -4.25 13.60 -1.95
N LEU A 47 -3.12 13.10 -1.49
CA LEU A 47 -1.80 13.57 -1.91
C LEU A 47 -1.22 12.76 -3.06
N ILE A 48 -1.86 11.65 -3.44
CA ILE A 48 -1.38 10.80 -4.53
C ILE A 48 -1.16 11.59 -5.84
N PRO A 49 -2.09 12.46 -6.27
CA PRO A 49 -1.87 13.20 -7.52
C PRO A 49 -0.62 14.08 -7.53
N PHE A 50 -0.17 14.51 -6.35
CA PHE A 50 1.02 15.37 -6.23
C PHE A 50 2.31 14.56 -6.14
N LYS A 51 2.23 13.28 -5.78
CA LYS A 51 3.39 12.41 -5.56
C LYS A 51 3.62 11.42 -6.70
N MET A 52 2.57 11.07 -7.45
CA MET A 52 2.62 9.94 -8.38
C MET A 52 3.67 10.06 -9.46
N GLN A 53 4.03 11.29 -9.86
CA GLN A 53 5.04 11.49 -10.90
C GLN A 53 6.45 11.12 -10.41
N ASP A 54 6.65 11.08 -9.10
CA ASP A 54 7.91 10.71 -8.49
C ASP A 54 7.99 9.22 -8.17
N PHE A 55 6.92 8.45 -8.44
CA PHE A 55 6.92 7.02 -8.18
C PHE A 55 7.97 6.33 -9.06
N PRO A 56 8.77 5.40 -8.49
CA PRO A 56 9.68 4.61 -9.31
C PRO A 56 8.91 3.80 -10.34
N LYS A 57 9.51 3.64 -11.52
CA LYS A 57 8.88 2.93 -12.64
C LYS A 57 9.41 1.50 -12.78
N ASP A 58 10.45 1.17 -12.05
CA ASP A 58 11.18 -0.09 -12.16
C ASP A 58 10.89 -1.07 -11.02
N LYS A 59 9.92 -0.75 -10.16
CA LYS A 59 9.50 -1.65 -9.07
C LYS A 59 8.00 -1.46 -8.81
N GLU A 60 7.42 -2.45 -8.14
CA GLU A 60 5.99 -2.38 -7.81
C GLU A 60 5.74 -1.34 -6.73
N ILE A 61 4.62 -0.65 -6.87
CA ILE A 61 4.10 0.31 -5.89
C ILE A 61 2.88 -0.34 -5.26
N ILE A 62 3.03 -0.81 -4.03
CA ILE A 62 1.96 -1.49 -3.31
C ILE A 62 1.25 -0.48 -2.43
N LEU A 63 -0.06 -0.35 -2.60
CA LEU A 63 -0.89 0.56 -1.82
C LEU A 63 -1.83 -0.23 -0.93
N TYR A 64 -2.04 0.25 0.29
CA TYR A 64 -3.03 -0.36 1.16
C TYR A 64 -3.79 0.69 1.96
N CYS A 65 -4.98 0.31 2.40
CA CYS A 65 -5.79 1.08 3.32
C CYS A 65 -6.28 0.16 4.44
N ARG A 66 -7.43 0.47 5.03
CA ARG A 66 -7.97 -0.34 6.12
C ARG A 66 -8.43 -1.72 5.60
N SER A 67 -9.30 -1.74 4.58
CA SER A 67 -9.92 -2.97 4.06
C SER A 67 -9.53 -3.33 2.64
N GLY A 68 -8.85 -2.42 1.93
CA GLY A 68 -8.49 -2.58 0.52
C GLY A 68 -9.39 -1.82 -0.44
N ALA A 69 -10.49 -1.20 0.03
CA ALA A 69 -11.43 -0.51 -0.86
C ALA A 69 -10.88 0.82 -1.38
N ARG A 70 -10.41 1.68 -0.48
CA ARG A 70 -9.83 2.98 -0.88
C ARG A 70 -8.61 2.78 -1.75
N SER A 71 -7.75 1.83 -1.38
CA SER A 71 -6.53 1.57 -2.14
C SER A 71 -6.82 0.93 -3.49
N TYR A 72 -7.89 0.16 -3.62
CA TYR A 72 -8.32 -0.35 -4.91
C TYR A 72 -8.66 0.82 -5.86
N HIS A 73 -9.45 1.78 -5.38
CA HIS A 73 -9.80 2.96 -6.17
C HIS A 73 -8.56 3.81 -6.49
N ALA A 74 -7.63 3.92 -5.56
CA ALA A 74 -6.38 4.64 -5.81
C ALA A 74 -5.56 3.96 -6.91
N CYS A 75 -5.48 2.64 -6.92
CA CYS A 75 -4.80 1.89 -7.98
C CYS A 75 -5.48 2.09 -9.34
N ALA A 76 -6.81 2.10 -9.36
CA ALA A 76 -7.57 2.37 -10.59
C ALA A 76 -7.26 3.76 -11.13
N TYR A 77 -7.23 4.76 -10.25
CA TYR A 77 -6.86 6.11 -10.64
C TYR A 77 -5.45 6.16 -11.22
N LEU A 78 -4.48 5.54 -10.54
CA LEU A 78 -3.10 5.51 -11.01
C LEU A 78 -2.99 4.84 -12.38
N GLN A 79 -3.73 3.75 -12.60
CA GLN A 79 -3.72 3.07 -13.88
C GLN A 79 -4.26 3.96 -14.99
N GLN A 80 -5.30 4.75 -14.71
CA GLN A 80 -5.83 5.72 -15.66
C GLN A 80 -4.83 6.83 -15.98
N GLN A 81 -3.93 7.12 -15.05
CA GLN A 81 -2.86 8.11 -15.22
C GLN A 81 -1.60 7.52 -15.89
N GLY A 82 -1.67 6.29 -16.36
CA GLY A 82 -0.55 5.64 -17.05
C GLY A 82 0.47 4.98 -16.13
N ILE A 83 0.18 4.86 -14.84
CA ILE A 83 1.07 4.21 -13.88
C ILE A 83 0.64 2.77 -13.74
N SER A 84 1.38 1.86 -14.41
CA SER A 84 0.98 0.47 -14.58
C SER A 84 1.51 -0.47 -13.51
N ASN A 85 2.37 0.02 -12.61
CA ASN A 85 3.04 -0.80 -11.58
C ASN A 85 2.40 -0.67 -10.20
N ALA A 86 1.19 -0.11 -10.11
CA ALA A 86 0.45 -0.02 -8.85
C ALA A 86 -0.26 -1.35 -8.54
N VAL A 87 -0.17 -1.78 -7.30
CA VAL A 87 -0.72 -3.06 -6.83
C VAL A 87 -1.50 -2.79 -5.55
N ASN A 88 -2.72 -3.30 -5.46
CA ASN A 88 -3.56 -3.17 -4.26
C ASN A 88 -3.30 -4.33 -3.30
N LEU A 89 -3.14 -4.03 -2.02
CA LEU A 89 -3.10 -5.04 -0.97
C LEU A 89 -4.55 -5.39 -0.60
N ARG A 90 -5.03 -6.52 -1.10
CA ARG A 90 -6.37 -7.01 -0.82
C ARG A 90 -6.51 -7.32 0.67
N GLY A 91 -7.57 -6.81 1.26
CA GLY A 91 -7.83 -7.00 2.69
C GLY A 91 -7.18 -5.97 3.60
N GLY A 92 -6.20 -5.24 3.12
CA GLY A 92 -5.58 -4.13 3.84
C GLY A 92 -4.99 -4.49 5.20
N ILE A 93 -4.86 -3.48 6.06
CA ILE A 93 -4.27 -3.67 7.39
C ILE A 93 -5.14 -4.56 8.29
N ILE A 94 -6.45 -4.61 8.06
CA ILE A 94 -7.34 -5.52 8.81
C ILE A 94 -6.90 -6.97 8.60
N SER A 95 -6.76 -7.38 7.34
CA SER A 95 -6.35 -8.75 7.01
C SER A 95 -4.95 -9.05 7.54
N TRP A 96 -4.04 -8.08 7.44
CA TRP A 96 -2.69 -8.19 7.96
C TRP A 96 -2.71 -8.50 9.47
N ALA A 97 -3.47 -7.71 10.23
CA ALA A 97 -3.58 -7.91 11.67
C ALA A 97 -4.28 -9.22 12.03
N GLN A 98 -5.32 -9.60 11.28
CA GLN A 98 -6.06 -10.86 11.51
C GLN A 98 -5.17 -12.09 11.28
N ASN A 99 -4.15 -11.97 10.43
CA ASN A 99 -3.19 -13.04 10.21
C ASN A 99 -2.08 -13.06 11.28
N GLY A 100 -2.14 -12.17 12.27
CA GLY A 100 -1.17 -12.13 13.35
C GLY A 100 0.17 -11.51 12.98
N PHE A 101 0.24 -10.80 11.86
CA PHE A 101 1.47 -10.15 11.43
C PHE A 101 1.69 -8.84 12.20
N ASP A 102 2.94 -8.46 12.37
CA ASP A 102 3.33 -7.33 13.22
C ASP A 102 2.87 -5.99 12.63
N ILE A 103 2.42 -5.11 13.52
CA ILE A 103 2.10 -3.71 13.21
C ILE A 103 3.21 -2.85 13.81
N SER A 104 3.69 -1.89 13.05
CA SER A 104 4.73 -0.96 13.48
C SER A 104 4.13 0.40 13.85
N SER A 105 4.91 1.19 14.59
CA SER A 105 4.58 2.59 14.78
C SER A 105 5.16 3.41 13.64
N LEU A 106 4.44 4.46 13.24
CA LEU A 106 4.98 5.43 12.29
C LEU A 106 6.18 6.11 12.96
N ALA A 107 7.32 6.12 12.29
CA ALA A 107 8.52 6.74 12.83
C ALA A 107 8.31 8.23 13.06
N ALA A 108 8.64 8.68 14.25
CA ALA A 108 8.55 10.10 14.61
C ALA A 108 9.60 10.92 13.88
#